data_0fb5a4c21f843eebb050b4c4f1a13788
#
_entry.id   0fb5a4c21f843eebb050b4c4f1a13788
#
_cell.length_a   1.000
_cell.length_b   1.000
_cell.length_c   1.000
_cell.angle_alpha   90.00
_cell.angle_beta   90.00
_cell.angle_gamma   90.00
#
_symmetry.space_group_name_H-M   'P 1'
#
loop_
_entity.id
_entity.type
_entity.pdbx_description
1 polymer ?
#
loop_
_entity_poly.entity_id
_entity_poly.type
_entity_poly.pdbx_seq_one_letter_code
_entity_poly.pdbx_strand_id
1 'polypeptide(L)'
;MSDFLMRDDAPLTAEEWAKLDEVVVGVAKKLLVGRRLISIYGPFGAGMQTVTVDRYQVNEACLHQGDGGECNGKECDCAAVDIVGRDILTLPMIHKDFVLHWQDIATSRQFHMPLDLGQVGAASAMVAMKEDQMIFGALLDKAGAKVAAKPDKAGSDFASFVEAAAALAATGNIGPYAAVVSPATYAKLHRPMAAGMGILEIVQVRELASGGLYQTSALKDGQALLISQGAQNLDLALGQDLATAYLGPDKMDHLFRVFETLALRIKRPEAICLIV
;
A
#
# COMPACT_ATOMS: atom_id res chain seq x y z
N MET A 1 -15.68 -20.60 13.63
CA MET A 1 -14.43 -19.88 13.89
C MET A 1 -14.62 -18.42 13.47
N SER A 2 -15.03 -17.54 14.20
CA SER A 2 -15.08 -16.08 14.14
C SER A 2 -16.35 -15.52 14.79
N ASP A 3 -16.54 -15.96 16.00
CA ASP A 3 -17.56 -15.41 16.90
C ASP A 3 -17.38 -13.90 17.15
N PHE A 4 -16.12 -13.41 16.98
CA PHE A 4 -15.82 -11.98 17.16
C PHE A 4 -16.46 -11.03 16.12
N LEU A 5 -16.92 -11.55 14.97
CA LEU A 5 -17.66 -10.75 13.99
C LEU A 5 -19.15 -10.62 14.35
N MET A 6 -19.68 -11.46 15.24
CA MET A 6 -21.06 -11.47 15.72
C MET A 6 -22.10 -11.39 14.59
N ARG A 7 -21.80 -12.00 13.44
CA ARG A 7 -22.66 -11.90 12.25
C ARG A 7 -24.00 -12.59 12.43
N ASP A 8 -24.00 -13.69 13.17
CA ASP A 8 -25.23 -14.49 13.43
C ASP A 8 -26.22 -13.77 14.34
N ASP A 9 -25.75 -12.79 15.14
CA ASP A 9 -26.58 -11.99 16.02
C ASP A 9 -27.19 -10.76 15.30
N ALA A 10 -26.73 -10.47 14.09
CA ALA A 10 -27.21 -9.31 13.32
C ALA A 10 -28.59 -9.61 12.71
N PRO A 11 -29.45 -8.58 12.56
CA PRO A 11 -30.75 -8.72 11.92
C PRO A 11 -30.66 -8.77 10.40
N LEU A 12 -29.62 -9.39 9.84
CA LEU A 12 -29.40 -9.49 8.40
C LEU A 12 -29.44 -10.95 7.95
N THR A 13 -30.03 -11.18 6.80
CA THR A 13 -30.02 -12.50 6.14
C THR A 13 -28.65 -12.75 5.50
N ALA A 14 -28.37 -14.01 5.16
CA ALA A 14 -27.15 -14.38 4.44
C ALA A 14 -27.01 -13.65 3.08
N GLU A 15 -28.12 -13.40 2.39
CA GLU A 15 -28.12 -12.64 1.13
C GLU A 15 -27.81 -11.16 1.33
N GLU A 16 -28.35 -10.56 2.40
CA GLU A 16 -28.05 -9.16 2.77
C GLU A 16 -26.59 -9.01 3.18
N TRP A 17 -26.01 -9.97 3.92
CA TRP A 17 -24.59 -10.00 4.25
C TRP A 17 -23.71 -10.14 3.00
N ALA A 18 -24.08 -11.01 2.06
CA ALA A 18 -23.33 -11.16 0.81
C ALA A 18 -23.27 -9.85 0.01
N LYS A 19 -24.41 -9.13 -0.09
CA LYS A 19 -24.47 -7.82 -0.75
C LYS A 19 -23.65 -6.76 -0.03
N LEU A 20 -23.69 -6.78 1.31
CA LEU A 20 -22.90 -5.87 2.14
C LEU A 20 -21.41 -6.10 1.91
N ASP A 21 -20.96 -7.34 1.95
CA ASP A 21 -19.55 -7.70 1.69
C ASP A 21 -19.12 -7.33 0.24
N GLU A 22 -20.01 -7.51 -0.74
CA GLU A 22 -19.76 -7.10 -2.12
C GLU A 22 -19.53 -5.58 -2.23
N VAL A 23 -20.35 -4.78 -1.55
CA VAL A 23 -20.20 -3.32 -1.52
C VAL A 23 -18.88 -2.93 -0.86
N VAL A 24 -18.55 -3.51 0.30
CA VAL A 24 -17.29 -3.25 1.02
C VAL A 24 -16.08 -3.52 0.13
N VAL A 25 -16.00 -4.71 -0.42
CA VAL A 25 -14.87 -5.12 -1.30
C VAL A 25 -14.85 -4.31 -2.59
N GLY A 26 -16.02 -4.07 -3.19
CA GLY A 26 -16.14 -3.33 -4.44
C GLY A 26 -15.68 -1.87 -4.35
N VAL A 27 -15.97 -1.21 -3.21
CA VAL A 27 -15.52 0.17 -2.95
C VAL A 27 -14.02 0.19 -2.63
N ALA A 28 -13.56 -0.69 -1.72
CA ALA A 28 -12.17 -0.74 -1.31
C ALA A 28 -11.23 -1.00 -2.50
N LYS A 29 -11.53 -2.00 -3.35
CA LYS A 29 -10.72 -2.32 -4.54
C LYS A 29 -10.51 -1.15 -5.50
N LYS A 30 -11.46 -0.20 -5.56
CA LYS A 30 -11.34 0.99 -6.42
C LYS A 30 -10.39 2.04 -5.84
N LEU A 31 -10.32 2.13 -4.51
CA LEU A 31 -9.62 3.20 -3.81
C LEU A 31 -8.20 2.80 -3.38
N LEU A 32 -8.01 1.54 -2.96
CA LEU A 32 -6.73 1.04 -2.48
C LEU A 32 -5.67 1.08 -3.57
N VAL A 33 -4.67 1.94 -3.39
CA VAL A 33 -3.52 2.06 -4.28
C VAL A 33 -2.33 1.26 -3.74
N GLY A 34 -2.08 1.29 -2.43
CA GLY A 34 -0.97 0.60 -1.78
C GLY A 34 -0.93 -0.89 -2.11
N ARG A 35 -2.07 -1.58 -2.07
CA ARG A 35 -2.17 -3.02 -2.37
C ARG A 35 -1.93 -3.40 -3.84
N ARG A 36 -1.88 -2.42 -4.76
CA ARG A 36 -1.58 -2.67 -6.18
C ARG A 36 -0.09 -2.69 -6.47
N LEU A 37 0.70 -2.06 -5.62
CA LEU A 37 2.14 -1.90 -5.82
C LEU A 37 2.97 -2.67 -4.80
N ILE A 38 2.40 -3.05 -3.64
CA ILE A 38 3.07 -3.72 -2.54
C ILE A 38 2.53 -5.15 -2.39
N SER A 39 3.44 -6.11 -2.26
CA SER A 39 3.07 -7.51 -2.04
C SER A 39 2.43 -7.71 -0.66
N ILE A 40 1.38 -8.51 -0.59
CA ILE A 40 0.71 -8.86 0.66
C ILE A 40 1.43 -10.03 1.31
N TYR A 41 1.67 -9.93 2.63
CA TYR A 41 2.19 -10.98 3.49
C TYR A 41 1.13 -11.37 4.52
N GLY A 42 0.52 -12.52 4.37
CA GLY A 42 -0.63 -13.00 5.13
C GLY A 42 -1.82 -13.37 4.24
N PRO A 43 -3.07 -13.34 4.73
CA PRO A 43 -3.52 -12.90 6.06
C PRO A 43 -3.20 -13.90 7.17
N PHE A 44 -2.85 -13.40 8.37
CA PHE A 44 -2.50 -14.23 9.53
C PHE A 44 -3.67 -14.50 10.48
N GLY A 45 -4.76 -13.76 10.31
CA GLY A 45 -5.94 -13.81 11.16
C GLY A 45 -6.01 -12.67 12.18
N ALA A 46 -7.22 -12.45 12.70
CA ALA A 46 -7.54 -11.30 13.56
C ALA A 46 -6.78 -11.26 14.89
N GLY A 47 -6.30 -12.42 15.37
CA GLY A 47 -5.53 -12.50 16.62
C GLY A 47 -4.07 -12.04 16.49
N MET A 48 -3.58 -11.78 15.28
CA MET A 48 -2.20 -11.34 15.07
C MET A 48 -2.07 -9.86 15.42
N GLN A 49 -1.27 -9.57 16.44
CA GLN A 49 -1.06 -8.19 16.93
C GLN A 49 0.29 -7.61 16.51
N THR A 50 1.27 -8.45 16.23
CA THR A 50 2.63 -8.03 15.89
C THR A 50 3.24 -8.90 14.81
N VAL A 51 4.11 -8.31 14.00
CA VAL A 51 4.97 -9.00 13.04
C VAL A 51 6.41 -8.54 13.20
N THR A 52 7.35 -9.33 12.72
CA THR A 52 8.77 -8.99 12.80
C THR A 52 9.31 -8.51 11.45
N VAL A 53 10.30 -7.62 11.53
CA VAL A 53 11.16 -7.23 10.40
C VAL A 53 12.59 -7.53 10.80
N ASP A 54 13.22 -8.45 10.08
CA ASP A 54 14.61 -8.82 10.33
C ASP A 54 15.54 -7.80 9.67
N ARG A 55 16.61 -7.44 10.39
CA ARG A 55 17.73 -6.66 9.89
C ARG A 55 18.89 -7.60 9.60
N TYR A 56 19.42 -7.52 8.39
CA TYR A 56 20.51 -8.38 7.94
C TYR A 56 21.84 -7.64 7.93
N GLN A 57 22.90 -8.34 8.32
CA GLN A 57 24.25 -7.93 7.98
C GLN A 57 24.55 -8.49 6.60
N VAL A 58 24.90 -7.61 5.67
CA VAL A 58 25.23 -7.98 4.29
C VAL A 58 26.63 -7.50 4.00
N ASN A 59 27.55 -8.45 3.80
CA ASN A 59 28.91 -8.19 3.37
C ASN A 59 29.03 -8.38 1.84
N GLU A 60 30.13 -7.91 1.26
CA GLU A 60 30.38 -8.12 -0.18
C GLU A 60 30.50 -9.61 -0.52
N ALA A 61 30.03 -9.96 -1.70
CA ALA A 61 30.22 -11.33 -2.20
C ALA A 61 31.68 -11.59 -2.55
N CYS A 62 32.16 -12.78 -2.20
CA CYS A 62 33.53 -13.20 -2.48
C CYS A 62 33.66 -13.75 -3.89
N LEU A 63 34.73 -13.34 -4.60
CA LEU A 63 35.14 -13.92 -5.87
C LEU A 63 36.43 -14.72 -5.67
N HIS A 64 36.35 -16.06 -5.73
CA HIS A 64 37.49 -16.93 -5.70
C HIS A 64 37.93 -17.28 -7.13
N GLN A 65 39.21 -17.02 -7.47
CA GLN A 65 39.84 -17.47 -8.71
C GLN A 65 40.94 -18.44 -8.38
N GLY A 66 40.73 -19.76 -8.62
CA GLY A 66 41.68 -20.82 -8.38
C GLY A 66 41.62 -21.42 -6.96
N ASP A 67 42.54 -22.38 -6.67
CA ASP A 67 42.57 -23.19 -5.44
C ASP A 67 43.06 -22.46 -4.18
N GLY A 68 43.30 -21.17 -4.22
CA GLY A 68 43.78 -20.36 -3.10
C GLY A 68 42.68 -19.50 -2.52
N GLY A 69 42.34 -19.68 -1.24
CA GLY A 69 41.29 -19.00 -0.50
C GLY A 69 41.49 -17.48 -0.24
N GLU A 70 42.18 -16.76 -1.14
CA GLU A 70 42.39 -15.32 -1.05
C GLU A 70 41.49 -14.59 -2.07
N CYS A 71 40.62 -13.71 -1.58
CA CYS A 71 39.85 -12.78 -2.39
C CYS A 71 40.72 -11.55 -2.72
N ASN A 72 41.15 -11.37 -3.96
CA ASN A 72 41.87 -10.20 -4.43
C ASN A 72 43.06 -9.77 -3.55
N GLY A 73 43.80 -10.73 -2.93
CA GLY A 73 44.97 -10.44 -2.12
C GLY A 73 44.70 -9.78 -0.75
N LYS A 74 43.47 -9.83 -0.27
CA LYS A 74 43.06 -9.42 1.07
C LYS A 74 42.30 -10.55 1.76
N GLU A 75 42.40 -10.61 3.09
CA GLU A 75 41.49 -11.47 3.89
C GLU A 75 40.04 -11.19 3.50
N CYS A 76 39.38 -12.21 2.96
CA CYS A 76 38.04 -12.12 2.51
C CYS A 76 37.09 -12.22 3.73
N ASP A 77 36.34 -11.19 4.01
CA ASP A 77 35.24 -11.27 4.98
C ASP A 77 34.05 -11.97 4.31
N CYS A 78 34.18 -13.27 4.10
CA CYS A 78 33.14 -14.16 3.54
C CYS A 78 32.10 -14.54 4.61
N ALA A 79 31.84 -13.67 5.57
CA ALA A 79 30.83 -13.93 6.58
C ALA A 79 29.47 -14.15 5.91
N ALA A 80 28.77 -15.18 6.35
CA ALA A 80 27.42 -15.46 5.89
C ALA A 80 26.50 -14.29 6.21
N VAL A 81 25.53 -14.05 5.34
CA VAL A 81 24.43 -13.12 5.64
C VAL A 81 23.69 -13.65 6.86
N ASP A 82 23.62 -12.86 7.91
CA ASP A 82 22.98 -13.25 9.16
C ASP A 82 22.03 -12.16 9.66
N ILE A 83 21.09 -12.55 10.54
CA ILE A 83 20.15 -11.64 11.20
C ILE A 83 20.86 -10.99 12.38
N VAL A 84 21.15 -9.69 12.28
CA VAL A 84 21.81 -8.92 13.34
C VAL A 84 20.80 -8.25 14.29
N GLY A 85 19.53 -8.26 13.95
CA GLY A 85 18.48 -7.70 14.79
C GLY A 85 17.10 -7.96 14.22
N ARG A 86 16.10 -7.82 15.10
CA ARG A 86 14.71 -8.06 14.75
C ARG A 86 13.85 -6.97 15.37
N ASP A 87 13.20 -6.18 14.52
CA ASP A 87 12.27 -5.14 14.94
C ASP A 87 10.86 -5.71 14.99
N ILE A 88 10.09 -5.29 16.00
CA ILE A 88 8.69 -5.71 16.17
C ILE A 88 7.81 -4.58 15.69
N LEU A 89 6.93 -4.87 14.73
CA LEU A 89 5.88 -3.98 14.26
C LEU A 89 4.53 -4.41 14.82
N THR A 90 3.79 -3.48 15.39
CA THR A 90 2.38 -3.69 15.74
C THR A 90 1.50 -3.58 14.51
N LEU A 91 0.44 -4.39 14.45
CA LEU A 91 -0.60 -4.29 13.43
C LEU A 91 -1.75 -3.44 13.97
N PRO A 92 -1.81 -2.14 13.67
CA PRO A 92 -2.93 -1.30 14.06
C PRO A 92 -4.21 -1.75 13.38
N MET A 93 -5.33 -1.58 14.08
CA MET A 93 -6.66 -1.74 13.50
C MET A 93 -7.08 -0.43 12.86
N ILE A 94 -7.41 -0.47 11.59
CA ILE A 94 -8.12 0.60 10.89
C ILE A 94 -9.60 0.22 10.89
N HIS A 95 -10.46 1.12 11.31
CA HIS A 95 -11.89 0.84 11.33
C HIS A 95 -12.75 2.09 11.10
N LYS A 96 -13.98 1.84 10.66
CA LYS A 96 -15.05 2.84 10.60
C LYS A 96 -16.38 2.18 10.91
N ASP A 97 -17.10 2.76 11.86
CA ASP A 97 -18.43 2.32 12.24
C ASP A 97 -19.48 2.96 11.34
N PHE A 98 -20.57 2.24 11.11
CA PHE A 98 -21.76 2.72 10.41
C PHE A 98 -23.02 2.15 11.07
N VAL A 99 -24.15 2.79 10.83
CA VAL A 99 -25.44 2.43 11.40
C VAL A 99 -26.38 2.02 10.27
N LEU A 100 -27.08 0.90 10.43
CA LEU A 100 -28.25 0.56 9.64
C LEU A 100 -29.50 0.84 10.50
N HIS A 101 -30.35 1.71 10.01
CA HIS A 101 -31.58 2.06 10.72
C HIS A 101 -32.61 0.94 10.62
N TRP A 102 -33.28 0.65 11.72
CA TRP A 102 -34.28 -0.40 11.75
C TRP A 102 -35.39 -0.18 10.73
N GLN A 103 -35.74 1.10 10.46
CA GLN A 103 -36.77 1.47 9.47
C GLN A 103 -36.36 1.06 8.05
N ASP A 104 -35.11 1.22 7.69
CA ASP A 104 -34.59 0.83 6.36
C ASP A 104 -34.65 -0.69 6.17
N ILE A 105 -34.29 -1.44 7.22
CA ILE A 105 -34.38 -2.90 7.22
C ILE A 105 -35.85 -3.35 7.13
N ALA A 106 -36.74 -2.73 7.91
CA ALA A 106 -38.15 -3.05 7.90
C ALA A 106 -38.82 -2.71 6.56
N THR A 107 -38.50 -1.54 5.98
CA THR A 107 -38.99 -1.12 4.68
C THR A 107 -38.52 -2.07 3.56
N SER A 108 -37.23 -2.41 3.55
CA SER A 108 -36.68 -3.36 2.60
C SER A 108 -37.46 -4.70 2.60
N ARG A 109 -37.77 -5.21 3.79
CA ARG A 109 -38.48 -6.50 3.92
C ARG A 109 -39.98 -6.36 3.58
N GLN A 110 -40.62 -5.28 4.03
CA GLN A 110 -42.04 -5.08 3.83
C GLN A 110 -42.40 -4.84 2.35
N PHE A 111 -41.57 -4.11 1.63
CA PHE A 111 -41.80 -3.76 0.24
C PHE A 111 -40.96 -4.54 -0.76
N HIS A 112 -40.18 -5.52 -0.30
CA HIS A 112 -39.25 -6.33 -1.12
C HIS A 112 -38.29 -5.45 -1.93
N MET A 113 -37.84 -4.36 -1.35
CA MET A 113 -36.89 -3.44 -1.95
C MET A 113 -35.46 -3.78 -1.52
N PRO A 114 -34.43 -3.54 -2.35
CA PRO A 114 -33.04 -3.69 -1.91
C PRO A 114 -32.75 -2.79 -0.72
N LEU A 115 -32.01 -3.30 0.26
CA LEU A 115 -31.51 -2.51 1.37
C LEU A 115 -30.51 -1.46 0.85
N ASP A 116 -30.66 -0.20 1.26
CA ASP A 116 -29.68 0.83 0.92
C ASP A 116 -28.40 0.62 1.75
N LEU A 117 -27.28 0.46 1.05
CA LEU A 117 -25.95 0.21 1.62
C LEU A 117 -25.01 1.40 1.40
N GLY A 118 -25.54 2.61 1.22
CA GLY A 118 -24.74 3.82 1.04
C GLY A 118 -23.78 4.06 2.21
N GLN A 119 -24.25 3.86 3.45
CA GLN A 119 -23.42 3.99 4.66
C GLN A 119 -22.26 2.98 4.68
N VAL A 120 -22.49 1.75 4.20
CA VAL A 120 -21.47 0.71 4.09
C VAL A 120 -20.37 1.12 3.11
N GLY A 121 -20.77 1.63 1.94
CA GLY A 121 -19.83 2.15 0.94
C GLY A 121 -19.00 3.30 1.48
N ALA A 122 -19.61 4.24 2.19
CA ALA A 122 -18.92 5.37 2.81
C ALA A 122 -17.91 4.90 3.88
N ALA A 123 -18.31 3.96 4.75
CA ALA A 123 -17.42 3.41 5.77
C ALA A 123 -16.22 2.68 5.14
N SER A 124 -16.46 1.84 4.12
CA SER A 124 -15.42 1.15 3.38
C SER A 124 -14.44 2.12 2.70
N ALA A 125 -14.95 3.20 2.09
CA ALA A 125 -14.10 4.23 1.49
C ALA A 125 -13.18 4.90 2.51
N MET A 126 -13.70 5.21 3.71
CA MET A 126 -12.90 5.83 4.79
C MET A 126 -11.78 4.89 5.28
N VAL A 127 -12.06 3.59 5.43
CA VAL A 127 -11.06 2.59 5.82
C VAL A 127 -9.97 2.50 4.74
N ALA A 128 -10.34 2.34 3.47
CA ALA A 128 -9.41 2.25 2.35
C ALA A 128 -8.52 3.51 2.21
N MET A 129 -9.10 4.69 2.36
CA MET A 129 -8.34 5.95 2.34
C MET A 129 -7.36 6.05 3.52
N LYS A 130 -7.75 5.53 4.69
CA LYS A 130 -6.88 5.53 5.88
C LYS A 130 -5.74 4.54 5.75
N GLU A 131 -5.99 3.38 5.13
CA GLU A 131 -4.93 2.42 4.78
C GLU A 131 -3.88 3.07 3.89
N ASP A 132 -4.30 3.67 2.77
CA ASP A 132 -3.37 4.34 1.85
C ASP A 132 -2.61 5.49 2.55
N GLN A 133 -3.26 6.29 3.39
CA GLN A 133 -2.58 7.34 4.16
C GLN A 133 -1.49 6.78 5.07
N MET A 134 -1.75 5.64 5.72
CA MET A 134 -0.78 4.98 6.59
C MET A 134 0.39 4.42 5.78
N ILE A 135 0.12 3.74 4.67
CA ILE A 135 1.14 3.16 3.80
C ILE A 135 2.03 4.25 3.22
N PHE A 136 1.44 5.25 2.56
CA PHE A 136 2.21 6.31 1.91
C PHE A 136 2.89 7.24 2.91
N GLY A 137 2.29 7.48 4.08
CA GLY A 137 2.96 8.19 5.17
C GLY A 137 4.25 7.49 5.60
N ALA A 138 4.20 6.18 5.83
CA ALA A 138 5.38 5.40 6.21
C ALA A 138 6.44 5.35 5.10
N LEU A 139 6.02 5.30 3.82
CA LEU A 139 6.94 5.35 2.67
C LEU A 139 7.66 6.71 2.57
N LEU A 140 6.94 7.81 2.81
CA LEU A 140 7.51 9.16 2.81
C LEU A 140 8.54 9.34 3.94
N ASP A 141 8.21 8.84 5.13
CA ASP A 141 9.05 9.00 6.32
C ASP A 141 10.33 8.18 6.24
N LYS A 142 10.25 6.97 5.65
CA LYS A 142 11.35 5.99 5.61
C LYS A 142 12.04 5.88 4.25
N ALA A 143 11.80 6.81 3.32
CA ALA A 143 12.49 6.81 2.03
C ALA A 143 14.02 6.94 2.21
N GLY A 144 14.76 5.97 1.68
CA GLY A 144 16.23 5.94 1.81
C GLY A 144 16.93 6.90 0.85
N ALA A 145 16.27 7.30 -0.25
CA ALA A 145 16.77 8.28 -1.20
C ALA A 145 15.80 9.46 -1.35
N LYS A 146 16.35 10.65 -1.61
CA LYS A 146 15.57 11.86 -1.89
C LYS A 146 16.16 12.59 -3.08
N VAL A 147 15.31 13.00 -3.99
CA VAL A 147 15.65 13.77 -5.20
C VAL A 147 14.81 15.04 -5.21
N ALA A 148 15.44 16.15 -5.55
CA ALA A 148 14.72 17.41 -5.69
C ALA A 148 13.85 17.40 -6.96
N ALA A 149 12.60 17.78 -6.84
CA ALA A 149 11.74 17.98 -8.00
C ALA A 149 12.33 19.08 -8.91
N LYS A 150 12.39 18.82 -10.19
CA LYS A 150 12.86 19.81 -11.16
C LYS A 150 11.86 20.98 -11.26
N PRO A 151 12.34 22.19 -11.61
CA PRO A 151 11.44 23.34 -11.83
C PRO A 151 10.33 23.02 -12.84
N ASP A 152 9.12 23.55 -12.63
CA ASP A 152 7.93 23.27 -13.44
C ASP A 152 8.08 23.72 -14.91
N LYS A 153 8.67 22.85 -15.72
CA LYS A 153 8.87 23.00 -17.16
C LYS A 153 8.46 21.70 -17.86
N ALA A 154 8.20 21.77 -19.16
CA ALA A 154 7.93 20.59 -19.96
C ALA A 154 9.10 19.59 -19.89
N GLY A 155 8.84 18.34 -19.60
CA GLY A 155 9.84 17.28 -19.42
C GLY A 155 10.49 17.21 -18.03
N SER A 156 10.18 18.14 -17.13
CA SER A 156 10.85 18.23 -15.82
C SER A 156 10.43 17.12 -14.87
N ASP A 157 9.16 16.74 -14.89
CA ASP A 157 8.65 15.68 -14.02
C ASP A 157 9.30 14.33 -14.43
N PHE A 158 9.36 14.01 -15.73
CA PHE A 158 10.08 12.84 -16.22
C PHE A 158 11.57 12.85 -15.85
N ALA A 159 12.26 13.99 -15.99
CA ALA A 159 13.65 14.10 -15.61
C ALA A 159 13.88 13.82 -14.11
N SER A 160 12.95 14.22 -13.23
CA SER A 160 13.00 13.90 -11.81
C SER A 160 12.86 12.39 -11.55
N PHE A 161 12.00 11.70 -12.28
CA PHE A 161 11.87 10.23 -12.20
C PHE A 161 13.10 9.50 -12.72
N VAL A 162 13.77 9.99 -13.78
CA VAL A 162 15.02 9.41 -14.27
C VAL A 162 16.13 9.54 -13.22
N GLU A 163 16.23 10.70 -12.56
CA GLU A 163 17.20 10.93 -11.50
C GLU A 163 16.91 10.02 -10.28
N ALA A 164 15.64 9.85 -9.93
CA ALA A 164 15.22 8.93 -8.88
C ALA A 164 15.56 7.47 -9.21
N ALA A 165 15.35 7.05 -10.46
CA ALA A 165 15.72 5.70 -10.92
C ALA A 165 17.25 5.48 -10.86
N ALA A 166 18.03 6.49 -11.24
CA ALA A 166 19.48 6.44 -11.13
C ALA A 166 19.95 6.32 -9.67
N ALA A 167 19.31 7.06 -8.74
CA ALA A 167 19.60 6.97 -7.31
C ALA A 167 19.29 5.58 -6.75
N LEU A 168 18.17 4.96 -7.14
CA LEU A 168 17.83 3.59 -6.75
C LEU A 168 18.80 2.57 -7.34
N ALA A 169 19.15 2.71 -8.61
CA ALA A 169 20.09 1.81 -9.27
C ALA A 169 21.49 1.86 -8.64
N ALA A 170 21.95 3.04 -8.19
CA ALA A 170 23.22 3.20 -7.51
C ALA A 170 23.32 2.40 -6.20
N THR A 171 22.18 2.11 -5.56
CA THR A 171 22.09 1.24 -4.35
C THR A 171 21.75 -0.22 -4.68
N GLY A 172 21.85 -0.61 -5.96
CA GLY A 172 21.55 -1.98 -6.42
C GLY A 172 20.05 -2.30 -6.51
N ASN A 173 19.17 -1.31 -6.36
CA ASN A 173 17.73 -1.48 -6.49
C ASN A 173 17.28 -1.23 -7.92
N ILE A 174 17.40 -2.26 -8.76
CA ILE A 174 16.99 -2.24 -10.17
C ILE A 174 15.53 -2.71 -10.26
N GLY A 175 14.75 -2.08 -11.13
CA GLY A 175 13.30 -2.34 -11.30
C GLY A 175 12.87 -3.82 -11.31
N PRO A 176 11.57 -4.08 -11.39
CA PRO A 176 10.55 -3.14 -11.86
C PRO A 176 10.25 -2.01 -10.87
N TYR A 177 10.13 -0.80 -11.40
CA TYR A 177 9.79 0.37 -10.58
C TYR A 177 8.28 0.62 -10.63
N ALA A 178 7.69 1.01 -9.50
CA ALA A 178 6.37 1.62 -9.43
C ALA A 178 6.50 3.12 -9.09
N ALA A 179 5.82 3.95 -9.85
CA ALA A 179 5.74 5.39 -9.60
C ALA A 179 4.39 5.73 -8.94
N VAL A 180 4.43 6.55 -7.90
CA VAL A 180 3.24 7.04 -7.20
C VAL A 180 3.27 8.55 -7.17
N VAL A 181 2.18 9.20 -7.57
CA VAL A 181 2.09 10.64 -7.72
C VAL A 181 0.83 11.21 -7.08
N SER A 182 0.87 12.49 -6.72
CA SER A 182 -0.33 13.23 -6.36
C SER A 182 -1.26 13.45 -7.57
N PRO A 183 -2.56 13.74 -7.36
CA PRO A 183 -3.48 14.06 -8.45
C PRO A 183 -3.01 15.26 -9.30
N ALA A 184 -2.42 16.28 -8.67
CA ALA A 184 -1.90 17.45 -9.36
C ALA A 184 -0.69 17.08 -10.25
N THR A 185 0.25 16.28 -9.74
CA THR A 185 1.39 15.79 -10.53
C THR A 185 0.92 14.88 -11.66
N TYR A 186 -0.06 14.01 -11.40
CA TYR A 186 -0.65 13.16 -12.44
C TYR A 186 -1.23 13.99 -13.60
N ALA A 187 -1.95 15.08 -13.30
CA ALA A 187 -2.46 15.98 -14.31
C ALA A 187 -1.33 16.68 -15.10
N LYS A 188 -0.24 17.07 -14.44
CA LYS A 188 0.95 17.65 -15.07
C LYS A 188 1.62 16.69 -16.06
N LEU A 189 1.71 15.42 -15.74
CA LEU A 189 2.31 14.40 -16.61
C LEU A 189 1.59 14.26 -17.97
N HIS A 190 0.38 14.78 -18.14
CA HIS A 190 -0.31 14.82 -19.44
C HIS A 190 0.15 15.98 -20.34
N ARG A 191 1.20 16.70 -19.98
CA ARG A 191 1.80 17.72 -20.83
C ARG A 191 2.79 17.08 -21.82
N PRO A 192 3.00 17.73 -23.00
CA PRO A 192 4.06 17.34 -23.92
C PRO A 192 5.45 17.48 -23.27
N MET A 193 6.36 16.56 -23.59
CA MET A 193 7.76 16.58 -23.10
C MET A 193 8.54 17.83 -23.53
N ALA A 194 8.23 18.38 -24.71
CA ALA A 194 8.77 19.63 -25.19
C ALA A 194 7.81 20.28 -26.18
N ALA A 195 7.97 21.58 -26.40
CA ALA A 195 7.19 22.30 -27.40
C ALA A 195 7.36 21.66 -28.80
N GLY A 196 6.25 21.33 -29.44
CA GLY A 196 6.24 20.66 -30.74
C GLY A 196 6.43 19.14 -30.74
N MET A 197 6.68 18.51 -29.60
CA MET A 197 6.68 17.05 -29.47
C MET A 197 5.27 16.52 -29.16
N GLY A 198 4.85 15.48 -29.89
CA GLY A 198 3.56 14.81 -29.65
C GLY A 198 3.59 13.79 -28.47
N ILE A 199 4.76 13.58 -27.82
CA ILE A 199 4.93 12.61 -26.75
C ILE A 199 4.63 13.29 -25.42
N LEU A 200 3.74 12.68 -24.62
CA LEU A 200 3.39 13.14 -23.28
C LEU A 200 4.38 12.58 -22.26
N GLU A 201 4.67 13.34 -21.18
CA GLU A 201 5.54 12.89 -20.08
C GLU A 201 5.04 11.60 -19.43
N ILE A 202 3.72 11.43 -19.30
CA ILE A 202 3.11 10.24 -18.70
C ILE A 202 3.48 8.94 -19.42
N VAL A 203 3.70 8.99 -20.73
CA VAL A 203 4.08 7.81 -21.51
C VAL A 203 5.49 7.38 -21.12
N GLN A 204 6.41 8.33 -21.03
CA GLN A 204 7.80 8.07 -20.65
C GLN A 204 7.94 7.63 -19.19
N VAL A 205 7.18 8.24 -18.28
CA VAL A 205 7.15 7.81 -16.86
C VAL A 205 6.59 6.39 -16.74
N ARG A 206 5.56 6.01 -17.50
CA ARG A 206 5.04 4.63 -17.51
C ARG A 206 6.02 3.61 -18.07
N GLU A 207 6.81 3.99 -19.05
CA GLU A 207 7.86 3.15 -19.62
C GLU A 207 8.98 2.90 -18.59
N LEU A 208 9.41 3.95 -17.89
CA LEU A 208 10.38 3.85 -16.80
C LEU A 208 9.82 3.04 -15.62
N ALA A 209 8.58 3.33 -15.22
CA ALA A 209 7.89 2.66 -14.12
C ALA A 209 7.09 1.45 -14.63
N SER A 210 7.79 0.41 -15.08
CA SER A 210 7.19 -0.82 -15.62
C SER A 210 6.28 -1.56 -14.63
N GLY A 211 6.45 -1.35 -13.32
CA GLY A 211 5.58 -1.83 -12.25
C GLY A 211 4.29 -1.02 -12.08
N GLY A 212 4.13 0.04 -12.84
CA GLY A 212 2.92 0.87 -12.93
C GLY A 212 3.10 2.30 -12.43
N LEU A 213 2.22 3.16 -12.95
CA LEU A 213 2.07 4.55 -12.48
C LEU A 213 0.73 4.68 -11.76
N TYR A 214 0.77 5.07 -10.51
CA TYR A 214 -0.38 5.15 -9.61
C TYR A 214 -0.60 6.57 -9.12
N GLN A 215 -1.86 6.91 -8.91
CA GLN A 215 -2.28 8.19 -8.36
C GLN A 215 -2.90 7.98 -7.00
N THR A 216 -2.49 8.78 -6.00
CA THR A 216 -3.09 8.76 -4.67
C THR A 216 -3.24 10.17 -4.09
N SER A 217 -4.33 10.40 -3.36
CA SER A 217 -4.55 11.63 -2.59
C SER A 217 -3.78 11.67 -1.26
N ALA A 218 -3.09 10.59 -0.90
CA ALA A 218 -2.25 10.54 0.30
C ALA A 218 -0.94 11.33 0.14
N LEU A 219 -0.53 11.62 -1.11
CA LEU A 219 0.63 12.46 -1.41
C LEU A 219 0.21 13.93 -1.55
N LYS A 220 1.04 14.84 -1.03
CA LYS A 220 0.89 16.28 -1.23
C LYS A 220 1.29 16.67 -2.66
N ASP A 221 0.78 17.82 -3.11
CA ASP A 221 1.17 18.36 -4.41
C ASP A 221 2.67 18.60 -4.48
N GLY A 222 3.27 18.20 -5.59
CA GLY A 222 4.72 18.25 -5.79
C GLY A 222 5.49 17.05 -5.23
N GLN A 223 4.85 16.18 -4.45
CA GLN A 223 5.47 14.94 -3.99
C GLN A 223 5.21 13.79 -4.95
N ALA A 224 6.23 12.98 -5.16
CA ALA A 224 6.12 11.70 -5.86
C ALA A 224 7.06 10.66 -5.22
N LEU A 225 6.75 9.39 -5.43
CA LEU A 225 7.56 8.27 -4.99
C LEU A 225 7.93 7.40 -6.19
N LEU A 226 9.17 6.94 -6.22
CA LEU A 226 9.60 5.84 -7.09
C LEU A 226 10.08 4.71 -6.19
N ILE A 227 9.53 3.51 -6.41
CA ILE A 227 9.74 2.35 -5.53
C ILE A 227 10.21 1.18 -6.38
N SER A 228 11.32 0.57 -6.00
CA SER A 228 11.74 -0.73 -6.54
C SER A 228 10.88 -1.82 -5.91
N GLN A 229 10.00 -2.44 -6.71
CA GLN A 229 9.06 -3.43 -6.23
C GLN A 229 9.75 -4.74 -5.87
N GLY A 230 9.15 -5.47 -4.95
CA GLY A 230 9.55 -6.80 -4.54
C GLY A 230 9.37 -7.05 -3.06
N ALA A 231 8.98 -8.27 -2.71
CA ALA A 231 8.76 -8.69 -1.32
C ALA A 231 10.05 -8.66 -0.48
N GLN A 232 11.23 -8.69 -1.12
CA GLN A 232 12.52 -8.52 -0.47
C GLN A 232 12.75 -7.08 0.00
N ASN A 233 12.12 -6.08 -0.64
CA ASN A 233 12.27 -4.67 -0.33
C ASN A 233 11.24 -4.20 0.70
N LEU A 234 9.97 -4.50 0.41
CA LEU A 234 8.84 -4.11 1.27
C LEU A 234 7.65 -5.03 1.02
N ASP A 235 6.85 -5.25 2.05
CA ASP A 235 5.57 -5.94 1.97
C ASP A 235 4.56 -5.39 2.98
N LEU A 236 3.29 -5.72 2.76
CA LEU A 236 2.18 -5.34 3.61
C LEU A 236 1.76 -6.55 4.44
N ALA A 237 2.13 -6.57 5.73
CA ALA A 237 1.70 -7.61 6.64
C ALA A 237 0.23 -7.40 7.00
N LEU A 238 -0.60 -8.39 6.69
CA LEU A 238 -2.03 -8.37 6.87
C LEU A 238 -2.43 -9.35 7.97
N GLY A 239 -2.96 -8.85 9.08
CA GLY A 239 -3.54 -9.68 10.13
C GLY A 239 -4.94 -10.12 9.72
N GLN A 240 -5.92 -9.25 9.89
CA GLN A 240 -7.28 -9.42 9.41
C GLN A 240 -7.48 -8.59 8.15
N ASP A 241 -7.87 -9.25 7.07
CA ASP A 241 -8.31 -8.56 5.85
C ASP A 241 -9.66 -7.88 6.08
N LEU A 242 -9.97 -6.92 5.23
CA LEU A 242 -11.17 -6.10 5.31
C LEU A 242 -12.41 -6.94 5.57
N ALA A 243 -13.04 -6.71 6.70
CA ALA A 243 -14.20 -7.45 7.15
C ALA A 243 -15.22 -6.53 7.82
N THR A 244 -16.48 -6.99 7.87
CA THR A 244 -17.53 -6.29 8.59
C THR A 244 -18.00 -7.12 9.79
N ALA A 245 -18.04 -6.48 10.95
CA ALA A 245 -18.55 -7.04 12.19
C ALA A 245 -19.85 -6.34 12.59
N TYR A 246 -20.73 -7.06 13.27
CA TYR A 246 -21.87 -6.50 13.98
C TYR A 246 -21.44 -6.13 15.39
N LEU A 247 -21.77 -4.92 15.86
CA LEU A 247 -21.42 -4.44 17.19
C LEU A 247 -22.58 -4.49 18.19
N GLY A 248 -23.77 -4.85 17.71
CA GLY A 248 -24.97 -4.90 18.52
C GLY A 248 -25.99 -3.81 18.19
N PRO A 249 -27.16 -3.85 18.86
CA PRO A 249 -28.18 -2.81 18.73
C PRO A 249 -27.77 -1.55 19.50
N ASP A 250 -28.02 -0.39 18.88
CA ASP A 250 -28.00 0.91 19.56
C ASP A 250 -29.43 1.47 19.54
N LYS A 251 -30.12 1.33 20.67
CA LYS A 251 -31.58 1.60 20.80
C LYS A 251 -32.40 0.71 19.86
N MET A 252 -32.96 1.26 18.79
CA MET A 252 -33.68 0.50 17.76
C MET A 252 -32.86 0.23 16.52
N ASP A 253 -31.74 0.94 16.36
CA ASP A 253 -30.84 0.83 15.22
C ASP A 253 -29.74 -0.24 15.43
N HIS A 254 -28.99 -0.54 14.39
CA HIS A 254 -27.98 -1.58 14.40
C HIS A 254 -26.62 -1.02 14.02
N LEU A 255 -25.63 -1.20 14.90
CA LEU A 255 -24.27 -0.71 14.73
C LEU A 255 -23.39 -1.79 14.12
N PHE A 256 -22.64 -1.42 13.11
CA PHE A 256 -21.68 -2.28 12.40
C PHE A 256 -20.31 -1.60 12.31
N ARG A 257 -19.28 -2.39 12.03
CA ARG A 257 -17.90 -1.93 11.87
C ARG A 257 -17.27 -2.55 10.65
N VAL A 258 -16.80 -1.74 9.72
CA VAL A 258 -15.80 -2.19 8.72
C VAL A 258 -14.42 -2.01 9.32
N PHE A 259 -13.57 -3.03 9.28
CA PHE A 259 -12.23 -2.97 9.85
C PHE A 259 -11.25 -3.91 9.16
N GLU A 260 -9.98 -3.64 9.39
CA GLU A 260 -8.83 -4.46 8.99
C GLU A 260 -7.67 -4.25 9.96
N THR A 261 -6.69 -5.15 9.97
CA THR A 261 -5.46 -4.98 10.74
C THR A 261 -4.26 -5.25 9.85
N LEU A 262 -3.37 -4.28 9.71
CA LEU A 262 -2.21 -4.39 8.83
C LEU A 262 -1.06 -3.47 9.23
N ALA A 263 0.14 -3.77 8.74
CA ALA A 263 1.31 -2.91 8.89
C ALA A 263 2.22 -3.02 7.67
N LEU A 264 2.80 -1.90 7.24
CA LEU A 264 3.82 -1.88 6.19
C LEU A 264 5.17 -2.28 6.77
N ARG A 265 5.78 -3.37 6.24
CA ARG A 265 7.15 -3.76 6.55
C ARG A 265 8.08 -3.24 5.48
N ILE A 266 8.92 -2.28 5.84
CA ILE A 266 9.99 -1.76 4.98
C ILE A 266 11.29 -2.45 5.41
N LYS A 267 11.78 -3.36 4.58
CA LYS A 267 12.99 -4.16 4.82
C LYS A 267 14.21 -3.44 4.28
N ARG A 268 14.05 -2.72 3.17
CA ARG A 268 15.10 -1.99 2.47
C ARG A 268 14.65 -0.56 2.15
N PRO A 269 14.91 0.41 3.04
CA PRO A 269 14.56 1.81 2.81
C PRO A 269 15.19 2.39 1.52
N GLU A 270 16.37 1.91 1.15
CA GLU A 270 17.09 2.28 -0.07
C GLU A 270 16.38 1.88 -1.38
N ALA A 271 15.33 1.06 -1.30
CA ALA A 271 14.46 0.72 -2.43
C ALA A 271 13.36 1.77 -2.69
N ILE A 272 13.32 2.84 -1.89
CA ILE A 272 12.31 3.90 -1.95
C ILE A 272 13.00 5.24 -2.19
N CYS A 273 12.63 5.91 -3.28
CA CYS A 273 13.08 7.28 -3.56
C CYS A 273 11.91 8.26 -3.50
N LEU A 274 12.06 9.30 -2.70
CA LEU A 274 11.13 10.41 -2.58
C LEU A 274 11.57 11.56 -3.50
N ILE A 275 10.66 12.06 -4.31
CA ILE A 275 10.82 13.25 -5.16
C ILE A 275 10.02 14.38 -4.49
N VAL A 276 10.71 15.49 -4.14
CA VAL A 276 10.13 16.65 -3.42
C VAL A 276 10.73 17.97 -3.90
#